data_14e1e97cd95dc9356fc9b4d220e42df4
#
_entry.id   14e1e97cd95dc9356fc9b4d220e42df4
#
_cell.length_a   1.000
_cell.length_b   1.000
_cell.length_c   1.000
_cell.angle_alpha   90.00
_cell.angle_beta   90.00
_cell.angle_gamma   90.00
#
_symmetry.space_group_name_H-M   'P 1'
#
loop_
_entity.id
_entity.type
_entity.pdbx_description
1 polymer ?
#
loop_
_entity_poly.entity_id
_entity_poly.type
_entity_poly.pdbx_seq_one_letter_code
_entity_poly.pdbx_strand_id
1 'polypeptide(L)'
;MKNALIFTFCFLISVMAINQSYGQAPQAFRYQSVVRNAEGIPLSEKLVGVMISIYQDGTEVYTETHTKITNPFGIINLDIGKGSVSAGSFEGLEWGSGTFSVKVSIDPNGGSNYSIVGSSELLSVPYAFYAENSSKSDKETDPVFQAHKAYGILDSGSGDVITMD
;
A
#
# COMPACT_ATOMS: atom_id res chain seq x y z
N MET A 1 27.36 46.36 -2.56
CA MET A 1 26.97 45.46 -3.67
C MET A 1 27.36 44.00 -3.41
N LYS A 2 28.60 43.69 -2.93
CA LYS A 2 29.00 42.28 -2.63
C LYS A 2 28.11 41.54 -1.61
N ASN A 3 27.71 42.23 -0.53
CA ASN A 3 26.88 41.62 0.52
C ASN A 3 25.45 41.33 0.06
N ALA A 4 24.87 42.17 -0.79
CA ALA A 4 23.54 41.91 -1.38
C ALA A 4 23.56 40.63 -2.26
N LEU A 5 24.63 40.43 -3.02
CA LEU A 5 24.78 39.24 -3.86
C LEU A 5 24.87 37.95 -3.03
N ILE A 6 25.56 37.98 -1.90
CA ILE A 6 25.68 36.87 -0.97
C ILE A 6 24.31 36.52 -0.35
N PHE A 7 23.56 37.54 0.10
CA PHE A 7 22.23 37.32 0.67
C PHE A 7 21.25 36.73 -0.35
N THR A 8 21.27 37.20 -1.60
CA THR A 8 20.43 36.66 -2.68
C THR A 8 20.81 35.21 -2.99
N PHE A 9 22.10 34.89 -3.01
CA PHE A 9 22.59 33.53 -3.27
C PHE A 9 22.22 32.56 -2.13
N CYS A 10 22.37 32.95 -0.87
CA CYS A 10 21.94 32.16 0.28
C CYS A 10 20.43 31.96 0.31
N PHE A 11 19.63 32.96 -0.05
CA PHE A 11 18.18 32.85 -0.15
C PHE A 11 17.78 31.87 -1.26
N LEU A 12 18.43 31.89 -2.42
CA LEU A 12 18.16 30.93 -3.51
C LEU A 12 18.47 29.50 -3.10
N ILE A 13 19.58 29.27 -2.39
CA ILE A 13 19.95 27.94 -1.87
C ILE A 13 18.91 27.44 -0.83
N SER A 14 18.44 28.33 0.04
CA SER A 14 17.43 28.00 1.05
C SER A 14 16.10 27.56 0.43
N VAL A 15 15.68 28.17 -0.68
CA VAL A 15 14.45 27.80 -1.41
C VAL A 15 14.60 26.46 -2.14
N MET A 16 15.81 26.11 -2.60
CA MET A 16 16.06 24.79 -3.22
C MET A 16 16.11 23.62 -2.23
N ALA A 17 16.24 23.88 -0.93
CA ALA A 17 16.35 22.85 0.11
C ALA A 17 14.99 22.34 0.63
N ILE A 18 13.87 22.81 0.10
CA ILE A 18 12.54 22.32 0.50
C ILE A 18 12.30 20.97 -0.21
N ASN A 19 12.89 19.91 0.35
CA ASN A 19 12.52 18.54 -0.02
C ASN A 19 11.17 18.24 0.62
N GLN A 20 10.13 18.14 -0.18
CA GLN A 20 8.85 17.61 0.27
C GLN A 20 9.02 16.11 0.50
N SER A 21 9.17 15.72 1.76
CA SER A 21 9.11 14.31 2.15
C SER A 21 7.65 13.88 2.16
N TYR A 22 7.22 13.21 1.09
CA TYR A 22 5.94 12.51 1.10
C TYR A 22 6.10 11.25 1.95
N GLY A 23 5.35 11.16 3.03
CA GLY A 23 5.23 9.93 3.81
C GLY A 23 4.43 8.91 3.01
N GLN A 24 5.11 8.03 2.27
CA GLN A 24 4.45 6.92 1.60
C GLN A 24 4.09 5.83 2.61
N ALA A 25 2.85 5.33 2.56
CA ALA A 25 2.47 4.16 3.31
C ALA A 25 3.35 2.96 2.92
N PRO A 26 3.75 2.09 3.87
CA PRO A 26 4.51 0.90 3.53
C PRO A 26 3.78 0.06 2.49
N GLN A 27 4.43 -0.20 1.37
CA GLN A 27 3.89 -1.03 0.28
C GLN A 27 3.96 -2.51 0.68
N ALA A 28 3.22 -2.87 1.73
CA ALA A 28 3.11 -4.22 2.26
C ALA A 28 1.97 -4.31 3.28
N PHE A 29 1.39 -5.48 3.44
CA PHE A 29 0.47 -5.77 4.54
C PHE A 29 0.82 -7.09 5.22
N ARG A 30 0.51 -7.17 6.52
CA ARG A 30 0.82 -8.36 7.32
C ARG A 30 -0.18 -9.47 7.10
N TYR A 31 0.34 -10.68 6.89
CA TYR A 31 -0.43 -11.92 6.80
C TYR A 31 0.09 -12.93 7.81
N GLN A 32 -0.84 -13.61 8.49
CA GLN A 32 -0.53 -14.66 9.45
C GLN A 32 -1.35 -15.91 9.13
N SER A 33 -0.70 -17.07 9.19
CA SER A 33 -1.39 -18.35 8.98
C SER A 33 -0.78 -19.46 9.82
N VAL A 34 -1.57 -20.50 10.08
CA VAL A 34 -1.11 -21.76 10.69
C VAL A 34 -0.91 -22.78 9.58
N VAL A 35 0.31 -23.24 9.43
CA VAL A 35 0.67 -24.28 8.46
C VAL A 35 0.40 -25.65 9.08
N ARG A 36 -0.38 -26.49 8.38
CA ARG A 36 -0.77 -27.83 8.83
C ARG A 36 -0.39 -28.87 7.77
N ASN A 37 -0.15 -30.10 8.22
CA ASN A 37 -0.02 -31.23 7.32
C ASN A 37 -1.40 -31.73 6.84
N ALA A 38 -1.41 -32.81 6.03
CA ALA A 38 -2.64 -33.39 5.49
C ALA A 38 -3.61 -33.91 6.57
N GLU A 39 -3.10 -34.28 7.75
CA GLU A 39 -3.85 -34.74 8.90
C GLU A 39 -4.38 -33.58 9.77
N GLY A 40 -4.11 -32.33 9.37
CA GLY A 40 -4.52 -31.14 10.10
C GLY A 40 -3.63 -30.75 11.28
N ILE A 41 -2.50 -31.43 11.48
CA ILE A 41 -1.56 -31.18 12.59
C ILE A 41 -0.65 -30.01 12.23
N PRO A 42 -0.49 -28.98 13.12
CA PRO A 42 0.42 -27.88 12.88
C PRO A 42 1.87 -28.33 12.67
N LEU A 43 2.52 -27.79 11.66
CA LEU A 43 3.95 -28.03 11.39
C LEU A 43 4.79 -27.14 12.31
N SER A 44 5.25 -27.68 13.44
CA SER A 44 6.06 -26.99 14.43
C SER A 44 7.51 -26.87 13.97
N GLU A 45 8.10 -25.66 14.06
CA GLU A 45 9.53 -25.38 13.83
C GLU A 45 10.06 -25.94 12.49
N LYS A 46 9.22 -25.89 11.47
CA LYS A 46 9.52 -26.40 10.12
C LYS A 46 9.88 -25.27 9.17
N LEU A 47 10.93 -25.49 8.37
CA LEU A 47 11.19 -24.66 7.20
C LEU A 47 10.11 -24.96 6.15
N VAL A 48 9.44 -23.90 5.66
CA VAL A 48 8.38 -23.99 4.63
C VAL A 48 8.65 -22.97 3.53
N GLY A 49 8.37 -23.36 2.29
CA GLY A 49 8.27 -22.46 1.16
C GLY A 49 6.82 -21.96 1.06
N VAL A 50 6.63 -20.67 0.81
CA VAL A 50 5.31 -20.06 0.67
C VAL A 50 5.28 -19.26 -0.60
N MET A 51 4.25 -19.47 -1.42
CA MET A 51 3.94 -18.66 -2.59
C MET A 51 2.62 -17.92 -2.32
N ILE A 52 2.67 -16.63 -2.50
CA ILE A 52 1.50 -15.74 -2.39
C ILE A 52 1.17 -15.26 -3.80
N SER A 53 -0.07 -15.47 -4.24
CA SER A 53 -0.59 -14.90 -5.47
C SER A 53 -1.79 -13.99 -5.16
N ILE A 54 -1.78 -12.77 -5.72
CA ILE A 54 -2.88 -11.82 -5.63
C ILE A 54 -3.63 -11.85 -6.96
N TYR A 55 -4.94 -11.97 -6.86
CA TYR A 55 -5.87 -11.96 -7.98
C TYR A 55 -6.71 -10.70 -7.92
N GLN A 56 -6.95 -10.09 -9.07
CA GLN A 56 -7.90 -9.01 -9.26
C GLN A 56 -8.96 -9.50 -10.25
N ASP A 57 -10.22 -9.52 -9.85
CA ASP A 57 -11.36 -10.00 -10.66
C ASP A 57 -11.12 -11.39 -11.27
N GLY A 58 -10.46 -12.27 -10.49
CA GLY A 58 -10.12 -13.63 -10.89
C GLY A 58 -8.87 -13.80 -11.76
N THR A 59 -8.19 -12.70 -12.12
CA THR A 59 -6.93 -12.72 -12.87
C THR A 59 -5.75 -12.56 -11.92
N GLU A 60 -4.72 -13.40 -12.03
CA GLU A 60 -3.49 -13.26 -11.27
C GLU A 60 -2.72 -12.00 -11.71
N VAL A 61 -2.49 -11.07 -10.79
CA VAL A 61 -1.85 -9.78 -11.06
C VAL A 61 -0.51 -9.62 -10.35
N TYR A 62 -0.27 -10.41 -9.31
CA TYR A 62 0.99 -10.38 -8.55
C TYR A 62 1.30 -11.72 -7.93
N THR A 63 2.57 -12.10 -7.91
CA THR A 63 3.03 -13.31 -7.22
C THR A 63 4.42 -13.09 -6.61
N GLU A 64 4.56 -13.51 -5.36
CA GLU A 64 5.83 -13.49 -4.63
C GLU A 64 6.05 -14.80 -3.87
N THR A 65 7.29 -15.06 -3.50
CA THR A 65 7.67 -16.23 -2.70
C THR A 65 8.41 -15.85 -1.43
N HIS A 66 8.23 -16.66 -0.40
CA HIS A 66 8.90 -16.53 0.88
C HIS A 66 9.44 -17.89 1.33
N THR A 67 10.50 -17.87 2.14
CA THR A 67 10.96 -19.02 2.89
C THR A 67 10.91 -18.66 4.37
N LYS A 68 10.18 -19.41 5.19
CA LYS A 68 9.94 -19.12 6.60
C LYS A 68 10.08 -20.37 7.44
N ILE A 69 10.44 -20.18 8.73
CA ILE A 69 10.36 -21.22 9.73
C ILE A 69 9.08 -20.97 10.54
N THR A 70 8.24 -21.99 10.68
CA THR A 70 7.05 -21.93 11.53
C THR A 70 7.47 -21.86 13.01
N ASN A 71 6.68 -21.22 13.84
CA ASN A 71 6.90 -21.26 15.29
C ASN A 71 6.44 -22.59 15.89
N PRO A 72 6.56 -22.83 17.23
CA PRO A 72 6.13 -24.08 17.89
C PRO A 72 4.63 -24.41 17.68
N PHE A 73 3.80 -23.45 17.32
CA PHE A 73 2.38 -23.63 17.03
C PHE A 73 2.07 -23.77 15.53
N GLY A 74 3.10 -23.88 14.68
CA GLY A 74 2.94 -23.96 13.23
C GLY A 74 2.60 -22.63 12.56
N ILE A 75 2.76 -21.49 13.25
CA ILE A 75 2.39 -20.16 12.72
C ILE A 75 3.54 -19.58 11.92
N ILE A 76 3.20 -18.99 10.77
CA ILE A 76 4.06 -18.10 9.97
C ILE A 76 3.50 -16.68 9.96
N ASN A 77 4.40 -15.71 9.93
CA ASN A 77 4.10 -14.30 9.70
C ASN A 77 4.81 -13.83 8.45
N LEU A 78 4.09 -13.20 7.54
CA LEU A 78 4.58 -12.67 6.28
C LEU A 78 4.21 -11.20 6.18
N ASP A 79 5.07 -10.43 5.54
CA ASP A 79 4.74 -9.10 5.03
C ASP A 79 4.58 -9.25 3.51
N ILE A 80 3.33 -9.37 3.03
CA ILE A 80 2.99 -9.48 1.61
C ILE A 80 3.36 -8.17 0.94
N GLY A 81 4.08 -8.22 -0.19
CA GLY A 81 4.74 -7.09 -0.84
C GLY A 81 6.24 -6.97 -0.52
N LYS A 82 6.78 -7.85 0.37
CA LYS A 82 8.21 -7.90 0.74
C LYS A 82 8.88 -9.24 0.44
N GLY A 83 8.21 -10.11 -0.28
CA GLY A 83 8.76 -11.38 -0.75
C GLY A 83 9.67 -11.24 -1.97
N SER A 84 10.15 -12.38 -2.47
CA SER A 84 10.83 -12.45 -3.76
C SER A 84 9.79 -12.47 -4.87
N VAL A 85 9.66 -11.36 -5.60
CA VAL A 85 8.67 -11.21 -6.68
C VAL A 85 8.98 -12.17 -7.82
N SER A 86 7.99 -12.94 -8.26
CA SER A 86 8.06 -13.81 -9.42
C SER A 86 7.19 -13.32 -10.59
N ALA A 87 6.13 -12.55 -10.32
CA ALA A 87 5.30 -11.94 -11.36
C ALA A 87 4.63 -10.66 -10.85
N GLY A 88 4.40 -9.70 -11.74
CA GLY A 88 3.70 -8.45 -11.47
C GLY A 88 4.51 -7.42 -10.65
N SER A 89 3.82 -6.38 -10.17
CA SER A 89 4.37 -5.35 -9.29
C SER A 89 3.37 -5.04 -8.19
N PHE A 90 3.78 -5.16 -6.93
CA PHE A 90 2.91 -4.85 -5.79
C PHE A 90 2.50 -3.37 -5.74
N GLU A 91 3.46 -2.48 -6.05
CA GLU A 91 3.22 -1.02 -6.09
C GLU A 91 2.30 -0.60 -7.24
N GLY A 92 2.25 -1.41 -8.30
CA GLY A 92 1.40 -1.17 -9.47
C GLY A 92 -0.04 -1.69 -9.32
N LEU A 93 -0.41 -2.29 -8.18
CA LEU A 93 -1.75 -2.79 -7.96
C LEU A 93 -2.73 -1.64 -7.72
N GLU A 94 -3.79 -1.60 -8.53
CA GLU A 94 -4.85 -0.59 -8.42
C GLU A 94 -5.90 -1.03 -7.37
N TRP A 95 -5.55 -0.98 -6.09
CA TRP A 95 -6.36 -1.47 -4.97
C TRP A 95 -7.78 -0.90 -4.90
N GLY A 96 -8.05 0.24 -5.53
CA GLY A 96 -9.37 0.85 -5.61
C GLY A 96 -10.24 0.34 -6.77
N SER A 97 -9.74 -0.59 -7.58
CA SER A 97 -10.42 -1.09 -8.78
C SER A 97 -10.63 -2.59 -8.70
N GLY A 98 -11.90 -3.03 -8.72
CA GLY A 98 -12.27 -4.45 -8.72
C GLY A 98 -12.16 -5.15 -7.36
N THR A 99 -12.27 -6.47 -7.40
CA THR A 99 -12.26 -7.36 -6.22
C THR A 99 -10.91 -8.07 -6.13
N PHE A 100 -10.27 -7.96 -4.97
CA PHE A 100 -8.99 -8.63 -4.74
C PHE A 100 -9.14 -9.88 -3.89
N SER A 101 -8.37 -10.92 -4.23
CA SER A 101 -8.22 -12.11 -3.41
C SER A 101 -6.76 -12.54 -3.33
N VAL A 102 -6.40 -13.15 -2.20
CA VAL A 102 -5.09 -13.74 -1.97
C VAL A 102 -5.22 -15.26 -2.00
N LYS A 103 -4.35 -15.91 -2.75
CA LYS A 103 -4.15 -17.35 -2.76
C LYS A 103 -2.78 -17.66 -2.13
N VAL A 104 -2.79 -18.58 -1.17
CA VAL A 104 -1.59 -19.04 -0.47
C VAL A 104 -1.32 -20.49 -0.85
N SER A 105 -0.11 -20.76 -1.30
CA SER A 105 0.37 -22.10 -1.62
C SER A 105 1.62 -22.38 -0.81
N ILE A 106 1.74 -23.56 -0.21
CA ILE A 106 2.84 -23.90 0.71
C ILE A 106 3.51 -25.19 0.26
N ASP A 107 4.85 -25.19 0.29
CA ASP A 107 5.68 -26.40 0.29
C ASP A 107 6.13 -26.67 1.72
N PRO A 108 5.64 -27.75 2.37
CA PRO A 108 5.99 -28.09 3.74
C PRO A 108 7.44 -28.56 3.91
N ASN A 109 8.19 -28.73 2.82
CA ASN A 109 9.60 -29.14 2.83
C ASN A 109 10.57 -27.99 2.57
N GLY A 110 10.06 -26.75 2.52
CA GLY A 110 10.88 -25.54 2.35
C GLY A 110 11.35 -25.27 0.91
N GLY A 111 10.87 -26.02 -0.06
CA GLY A 111 11.19 -25.88 -1.47
C GLY A 111 10.14 -25.05 -2.23
N SER A 112 9.91 -25.45 -3.50
CA SER A 112 8.97 -24.79 -4.41
C SER A 112 7.90 -25.74 -4.98
N ASN A 113 7.70 -26.89 -4.34
CA ASN A 113 6.62 -27.82 -4.71
C ASN A 113 5.33 -27.43 -3.96
N TYR A 114 4.75 -26.29 -4.38
CA TYR A 114 3.62 -25.67 -3.70
C TYR A 114 2.32 -26.45 -3.87
N SER A 115 1.59 -26.62 -2.78
CA SER A 115 0.20 -27.05 -2.77
C SER A 115 -0.71 -25.89 -2.35
N ILE A 116 -1.94 -25.86 -2.84
CA ILE A 116 -2.89 -24.81 -2.46
C ILE A 116 -3.38 -25.08 -1.05
N VAL A 117 -3.22 -24.10 -0.17
CA VAL A 117 -3.63 -24.17 1.24
C VAL A 117 -4.93 -23.38 1.48
N GLY A 118 -5.12 -22.27 0.78
CA GLY A 118 -6.32 -21.46 0.90
C GLY A 118 -6.36 -20.28 -0.07
N SER A 119 -7.57 -19.74 -0.25
CA SER A 119 -7.82 -18.48 -0.92
C SER A 119 -8.78 -17.68 -0.07
N SER A 120 -8.57 -16.38 0.03
CA SER A 120 -9.40 -15.45 0.81
C SER A 120 -9.56 -14.16 0.05
N GLU A 121 -10.78 -13.64 0.03
CA GLU A 121 -11.04 -12.28 -0.45
C GLU A 121 -10.45 -11.24 0.51
N LEU A 122 -9.88 -10.17 -0.04
CA LEU A 122 -9.31 -9.06 0.71
C LEU A 122 -10.35 -7.96 0.87
N LEU A 123 -11.03 -7.92 2.02
CA LEU A 123 -12.18 -7.04 2.22
C LEU A 123 -11.83 -5.62 2.70
N SER A 124 -10.75 -5.42 3.43
CA SER A 124 -10.50 -4.12 4.08
C SER A 124 -9.05 -3.62 4.10
N VAL A 125 -8.08 -4.51 4.13
CA VAL A 125 -6.67 -4.10 4.29
C VAL A 125 -6.11 -3.33 3.08
N PRO A 126 -6.46 -3.66 1.83
CA PRO A 126 -6.01 -2.94 0.65
C PRO A 126 -6.57 -1.52 0.52
N TYR A 127 -7.71 -1.22 1.14
CA TYR A 127 -8.32 0.11 1.08
C TYR A 127 -7.49 1.20 1.77
N ALA A 128 -6.59 0.84 2.68
CA ALA A 128 -5.64 1.78 3.26
C ALA A 128 -4.67 2.35 2.20
N PHE A 129 -4.32 1.56 1.18
CA PHE A 129 -3.51 2.01 0.04
C PHE A 129 -4.29 2.89 -0.93
N TYR A 130 -5.60 2.70 -1.03
CA TYR A 130 -6.47 3.55 -1.84
C TYR A 130 -6.60 4.95 -1.24
N ALA A 131 -6.66 5.07 0.09
CA ALA A 131 -6.75 6.36 0.78
C ALA A 131 -5.55 7.28 0.48
N GLU A 132 -4.37 6.73 0.24
CA GLU A 132 -3.17 7.49 -0.17
C GLU A 132 -3.33 8.10 -1.57
N ASN A 133 -4.02 7.40 -2.48
CA ASN A 133 -4.28 7.90 -3.83
C ASN A 133 -5.48 8.84 -3.91
N SER A 134 -6.38 8.83 -2.93
CA SER A 134 -7.55 9.73 -2.90
C SER A 134 -7.18 11.17 -2.60
N SER A 135 -6.01 11.44 -2.03
CA SER A 135 -5.47 12.79 -1.86
C SER A 135 -5.12 13.50 -3.19
N LYS A 136 -5.16 12.76 -4.31
CA LYS A 136 -5.01 13.30 -5.68
C LYS A 136 -6.35 13.60 -6.36
N SER A 137 -7.47 13.49 -5.63
CA SER A 137 -8.76 13.89 -6.16
C SER A 137 -8.87 15.41 -6.13
N ASP A 138 -8.51 16.07 -7.21
CA ASP A 138 -8.71 17.51 -7.44
C ASP A 138 -10.20 17.91 -7.55
N LYS A 139 -11.11 17.00 -7.21
CA LYS A 139 -12.56 17.26 -7.22
C LYS A 139 -13.12 17.14 -5.82
N GLU A 140 -13.12 18.27 -5.12
CA GLU A 140 -14.02 18.48 -4.00
C GLU A 140 -15.47 18.30 -4.47
N THR A 141 -16.14 17.28 -3.94
CA THR A 141 -17.51 16.90 -4.30
C THR A 141 -18.53 17.24 -3.22
N ASP A 142 -18.09 17.87 -2.10
CA ASP A 142 -19.01 18.33 -1.07
C ASP A 142 -19.97 19.37 -1.66
N PRO A 143 -21.28 19.10 -1.70
CA PRO A 143 -22.27 20.03 -2.26
C PRO A 143 -22.29 21.38 -1.55
N VAL A 144 -21.99 21.44 -0.25
CA VAL A 144 -21.96 22.67 0.55
C VAL A 144 -20.74 23.51 0.14
N PHE A 145 -19.57 22.88 -0.01
CA PHE A 145 -18.36 23.56 -0.46
C PHE A 145 -18.51 24.09 -1.89
N GLN A 146 -19.07 23.30 -2.81
CA GLN A 146 -19.32 23.73 -4.18
C GLN A 146 -20.35 24.87 -4.25
N ALA A 147 -21.38 24.84 -3.42
CA ALA A 147 -22.35 25.94 -3.33
C ALA A 147 -21.68 27.25 -2.86
N HIS A 148 -20.85 27.21 -1.81
CA HIS A 148 -20.13 28.39 -1.32
C HIS A 148 -19.17 28.95 -2.37
N LYS A 149 -18.49 28.10 -3.14
CA LYS A 149 -17.63 28.49 -4.24
C LYS A 149 -18.43 29.15 -5.38
N ALA A 150 -19.61 28.62 -5.70
CA ALA A 150 -20.48 29.15 -6.72
C ALA A 150 -21.04 30.55 -6.35
N TYR A 151 -21.23 30.84 -5.05
CA TYR A 151 -21.68 32.17 -4.56
C TYR A 151 -20.50 33.14 -4.30
N GLY A 152 -19.25 32.75 -4.61
CA GLY A 152 -18.08 33.62 -4.41
C GLY A 152 -17.71 33.86 -2.95
N ILE A 153 -18.21 33.05 -2.03
CA ILE A 153 -17.93 33.16 -0.58
C ILE A 153 -16.55 32.62 -0.22
N LEU A 154 -16.01 31.69 -1.04
CA LEU A 154 -14.69 31.16 -0.89
C LEU A 154 -13.89 31.45 -2.16
N ASP A 155 -13.01 32.44 -2.11
CA ASP A 155 -12.05 32.68 -3.19
C ASP A 155 -10.80 31.81 -3.01
N SER A 156 -10.41 31.14 -4.07
CA SER A 156 -9.24 30.28 -4.12
C SER A 156 -7.96 31.13 -4.21
N GLY A 157 -7.55 31.76 -3.11
CA GLY A 157 -6.16 32.21 -2.98
C GLY A 157 -5.85 33.70 -2.97
N SER A 158 -6.84 34.58 -2.83
CA SER A 158 -6.59 35.99 -2.50
C SER A 158 -7.20 36.30 -1.15
N GLY A 159 -6.40 36.79 -0.21
CA GLY A 159 -6.79 37.06 1.17
C GLY A 159 -7.71 38.27 1.37
N ASP A 160 -8.63 38.54 0.45
CA ASP A 160 -9.56 39.64 0.55
C ASP A 160 -10.84 39.20 1.27
N VAL A 161 -11.02 39.76 2.46
CA VAL A 161 -12.26 39.67 3.24
C VAL A 161 -13.32 40.53 2.53
N ILE A 162 -14.36 39.89 1.99
CA ILE A 162 -15.51 40.60 1.45
C ILE A 162 -16.31 41.15 2.66
N THR A 163 -16.26 42.46 2.88
CA THR A 163 -17.18 43.16 3.78
C THR A 163 -18.50 43.35 3.04
N MET A 164 -19.57 42.79 3.58
CA MET A 164 -20.94 43.10 3.12
C MET A 164 -21.36 44.42 3.75
N ASP A 165 -21.76 45.35 2.89
CA ASP A 165 -22.53 46.57 3.25
C ASP A 165 -24.03 46.22 3.42
#